data_34cf5656a385180c6b7e3db2b9d70797
#
_entry.id   34cf5656a385180c6b7e3db2b9d70797
#
_cell.length_a   1.000
_cell.length_b   1.000
_cell.length_c   1.000
_cell.angle_alpha   90.00
_cell.angle_beta   90.00
_cell.angle_gamma   90.00
#
_symmetry.space_group_name_H-M   'P 1'
#
loop_
_entity.id
_entity.type
_entity.pdbx_description
1 polymer ?
#
loop_
_entity_poly.entity_id
_entity_poly.type
_entity_poly.pdbx_seq_one_letter_code
_entity_poly.pdbx_strand_id
1 'polypeptide(L)'
;SAASDVYKRQSIVYSIYNSQYVDRKKIIHLINQHNIKYKITKIEKIENFELKSFNLRSYYHNNILAFGDLLHRIHPLAGQGFNMTIRDINVFINIIKNKIDLGLPIDSSVNYEFEKNLKHKNYIFSNTIDFVQEFFNFERKINSKFLSKSIKTIGKNPSVNKIFTKIADQGFVF
;
A
#
# COMPACT_ATOMS: atom_id res chain seq x y z
N SER A 1 27.43 0.30 -24.95
CA SER A 1 26.82 -1.01 -24.89
C SER A 1 25.45 -0.89 -24.22
N ALA A 2 24.42 -1.53 -24.80
CA ALA A 2 23.01 -1.43 -24.36
C ALA A 2 22.80 -1.81 -22.88
N ALA A 3 23.57 -2.71 -22.33
CA ALA A 3 23.47 -3.12 -20.91
C ALA A 3 23.86 -2.00 -19.92
N SER A 4 24.73 -1.06 -20.30
CA SER A 4 25.13 0.06 -19.45
C SER A 4 24.02 1.12 -19.33
N ASP A 5 23.12 1.23 -20.29
CA ASP A 5 22.07 2.26 -20.28
C ASP A 5 20.84 1.85 -19.46
N VAL A 6 20.57 0.56 -19.31
CA VAL A 6 19.43 0.06 -18.50
C VAL A 6 19.62 0.41 -17.02
N TYR A 7 20.82 0.39 -16.50
CA TYR A 7 21.11 0.73 -15.11
C TYR A 7 21.18 2.23 -14.80
N LYS A 8 21.11 3.09 -15.80
CA LYS A 8 21.19 4.55 -15.62
C LYS A 8 19.82 5.22 -15.50
N ARG A 9 18.73 4.51 -15.79
CA ARG A 9 17.36 5.03 -15.65
C ARG A 9 16.80 4.64 -14.30
N GLN A 10 16.37 5.62 -13.52
CA GLN A 10 15.75 5.43 -12.21
C GLN A 10 14.43 6.18 -12.17
N SER A 11 13.41 5.56 -11.58
CA SER A 11 12.17 6.22 -11.23
C SER A 11 12.28 6.77 -9.81
N ILE A 12 11.91 8.03 -9.66
CA ILE A 12 11.84 8.70 -8.36
C ILE A 12 10.37 8.92 -8.05
N VAL A 13 9.90 8.40 -6.92
CA VAL A 13 8.58 8.69 -6.40
C VAL A 13 8.72 9.74 -5.30
N TYR A 14 8.04 10.86 -5.47
CA TYR A 14 8.06 11.97 -4.53
C TYR A 14 6.63 12.31 -4.10
N SER A 15 6.31 12.13 -2.82
CA SER A 15 4.99 12.44 -2.27
C SER A 15 4.97 13.84 -1.70
N ILE A 16 4.01 14.65 -2.14
CA ILE A 16 3.82 16.04 -1.69
C ILE A 16 2.46 16.12 -0.99
N TYR A 17 2.48 16.67 0.23
CA TYR A 17 1.27 16.86 1.00
C TYR A 17 0.50 18.10 0.52
N ASN A 18 -0.80 17.95 0.29
CA ASN A 18 -1.76 19.03 0.03
C ASN A 18 -1.37 20.01 -1.10
N SER A 19 -0.71 19.52 -2.16
CA SER A 19 -0.44 20.35 -3.32
C SER A 19 -1.45 20.07 -4.43
N GLN A 20 -2.19 21.09 -4.84
CA GLN A 20 -3.14 20.97 -5.96
C GLN A 20 -2.44 20.89 -7.32
N TYR A 21 -1.32 21.53 -7.46
CA TYR A 21 -0.47 21.48 -8.65
C TYR A 21 0.93 21.97 -8.30
N VAL A 22 1.94 21.21 -8.67
CA VAL A 22 3.35 21.63 -8.45
C VAL A 22 4.01 21.81 -9.80
N ASP A 23 4.45 23.02 -10.08
CA ASP A 23 5.20 23.33 -11.30
C ASP A 23 6.48 22.47 -11.40
N ARG A 24 6.80 22.08 -12.65
CA ARG A 24 7.98 21.27 -12.97
C ARG A 24 9.28 21.80 -12.35
N LYS A 25 9.47 23.12 -12.38
CA LYS A 25 10.66 23.76 -11.79
C LYS A 25 10.75 23.55 -10.29
N LYS A 26 9.58 23.66 -9.59
CA LYS A 26 9.52 23.43 -8.14
C LYS A 26 9.76 21.97 -7.79
N ILE A 27 9.27 21.02 -8.58
CA ILE A 27 9.54 19.59 -8.40
C ILE A 27 11.04 19.30 -8.53
N ILE A 28 11.68 19.82 -9.56
CA ILE A 28 13.12 19.64 -9.79
C ILE A 28 13.94 20.23 -8.62
N HIS A 29 13.54 21.41 -8.15
CA HIS A 29 14.20 22.04 -7.00
C HIS A 29 14.07 21.17 -5.73
N LEU A 30 12.86 20.68 -5.43
CA LEU A 30 12.61 19.80 -4.27
C LEU A 30 13.38 18.49 -4.37
N ILE A 31 13.42 17.87 -5.56
CA ILE A 31 14.19 16.64 -5.77
C ILE A 31 15.68 16.91 -5.51
N ASN A 32 16.24 17.98 -6.05
CA ASN A 32 17.65 18.31 -5.85
C ASN A 32 17.98 18.65 -4.38
N GLN A 33 17.06 19.28 -3.67
CA GLN A 33 17.22 19.59 -2.25
C GLN A 33 17.31 18.33 -1.38
N HIS A 34 16.55 17.30 -1.70
CA HIS A 34 16.47 16.07 -0.91
C HIS A 34 17.33 14.92 -1.44
N ASN A 35 17.80 15.03 -2.68
CA ASN A 35 18.62 14.00 -3.32
C ASN A 35 20.11 14.28 -3.09
N ILE A 36 20.64 13.86 -1.95
CA ILE A 36 22.02 14.06 -1.56
C ILE A 36 22.96 13.03 -2.23
N LYS A 37 22.41 11.89 -2.66
CA LYS A 37 23.21 10.71 -3.04
C LYS A 37 23.50 10.59 -4.54
N TYR A 38 22.62 11.08 -5.41
CA TYR A 38 22.71 10.84 -6.84
C TYR A 38 22.68 12.14 -7.65
N LYS A 39 23.58 12.29 -8.61
CA LYS A 39 23.55 13.40 -9.55
C LYS A 39 22.51 13.12 -10.63
N ILE A 40 21.43 13.93 -10.66
CA ILE A 40 20.42 13.87 -11.73
C ILE A 40 20.97 14.61 -12.93
N THR A 41 21.15 13.91 -14.05
CA THR A 41 21.64 14.49 -15.30
C THR A 41 20.50 14.95 -16.19
N LYS A 42 19.36 14.23 -16.20
CA LYS A 42 18.20 14.53 -17.02
C LYS A 42 16.93 13.99 -16.37
N ILE A 43 15.85 14.76 -16.44
CA ILE A 43 14.49 14.32 -16.08
C ILE A 43 13.67 14.23 -17.35
N GLU A 44 13.29 13.02 -17.75
CA GLU A 44 12.59 12.77 -19.02
C GLU A 44 11.10 13.08 -18.87
N LYS A 45 10.41 12.46 -17.91
CA LYS A 45 8.97 12.56 -17.71
C LYS A 45 8.64 12.79 -16.25
N ILE A 46 7.69 13.67 -15.99
CA ILE A 46 7.10 13.88 -14.67
C ILE A 46 5.62 13.59 -14.81
N GLU A 47 5.13 12.66 -14.01
CA GLU A 47 3.71 12.33 -13.92
C GLU A 47 3.21 12.65 -12.51
N ASN A 48 2.03 13.24 -12.42
CA ASN A 48 1.34 13.51 -11.17
C ASN A 48 0.10 12.64 -11.08
N PHE A 49 -0.11 12.03 -9.94
CA PHE A 49 -1.33 11.30 -9.64
C PHE A 49 -1.74 11.52 -8.18
N GLU A 50 -3.02 11.61 -7.98
CA GLU A 50 -3.59 11.79 -6.67
C GLU A 50 -3.58 10.48 -5.90
N LEU A 51 -3.09 10.51 -4.66
CA LEU A 51 -3.10 9.37 -3.76
C LEU A 51 -4.41 9.39 -2.96
N LYS A 52 -5.37 8.56 -3.37
CA LYS A 52 -6.63 8.35 -2.64
C LYS A 52 -6.70 6.91 -2.16
N SER A 53 -6.96 6.71 -0.89
CA SER A 53 -7.31 5.39 -0.38
C SER A 53 -8.77 5.08 -0.65
N PHE A 54 -9.08 3.85 -1.00
CA PHE A 54 -10.43 3.34 -1.10
C PHE A 54 -10.48 1.82 -0.95
N ASN A 55 -11.64 1.33 -0.55
CA ASN A 55 -12.02 -0.08 -0.59
C ASN A 55 -13.36 -0.22 -1.30
N LEU A 56 -13.48 -1.19 -2.20
CA LEU A 56 -14.76 -1.52 -2.80
C LEU A 56 -15.73 -2.06 -1.77
N ARG A 57 -16.99 -1.67 -1.90
CA ARG A 57 -18.09 -2.22 -1.07
C ARG A 57 -18.53 -3.60 -1.52
N SER A 58 -18.42 -3.89 -2.81
CA SER A 58 -18.64 -5.22 -3.39
C SER A 58 -17.43 -5.61 -4.22
N TYR A 59 -16.93 -6.83 -4.05
CA TYR A 59 -15.73 -7.31 -4.67
C TYR A 59 -15.98 -7.93 -6.05
N TYR A 60 -17.24 -8.25 -6.35
CA TYR A 60 -17.62 -8.80 -7.63
C TYR A 60 -18.97 -8.27 -8.10
N HIS A 61 -19.17 -8.35 -9.42
CA HIS A 61 -20.44 -8.11 -10.08
C HIS A 61 -20.64 -9.20 -11.14
N ASN A 62 -21.69 -9.99 -11.00
CA ASN A 62 -21.89 -11.20 -11.82
C ASN A 62 -20.64 -12.10 -11.79
N ASN A 63 -20.04 -12.36 -12.96
CA ASN A 63 -18.84 -13.19 -13.10
C ASN A 63 -17.53 -12.37 -13.11
N ILE A 64 -17.60 -11.06 -12.87
CA ILE A 64 -16.41 -10.19 -12.86
C ILE A 64 -15.98 -9.97 -11.41
N LEU A 65 -14.75 -10.38 -11.07
CA LEU A 65 -14.12 -10.17 -9.77
C LEU A 65 -13.11 -9.01 -9.87
N ALA A 66 -13.22 -8.06 -8.95
CA ALA A 66 -12.22 -7.01 -8.79
C ALA A 66 -10.98 -7.56 -8.06
N PHE A 67 -9.79 -7.08 -8.45
CA PHE A 67 -8.53 -7.54 -7.89
C PHE A 67 -7.50 -6.42 -7.79
N GLY A 68 -6.54 -6.55 -6.86
CA GLY A 68 -5.43 -5.61 -6.68
C GLY A 68 -5.89 -4.19 -6.36
N ASP A 69 -5.27 -3.19 -6.98
CA ASP A 69 -5.59 -1.77 -6.76
C ASP A 69 -7.02 -1.37 -7.16
N LEU A 70 -7.72 -2.19 -7.95
CA LEU A 70 -9.13 -1.99 -8.23
C LEU A 70 -10.00 -2.37 -7.02
N LEU A 71 -9.59 -3.38 -6.25
CA LEU A 71 -10.31 -3.86 -5.09
C LEU A 71 -10.10 -2.95 -3.88
N HIS A 72 -8.84 -2.63 -3.62
CA HIS A 72 -8.43 -1.79 -2.50
C HIS A 72 -7.19 -0.97 -2.87
N ARG A 73 -7.25 0.30 -2.64
CA ARG A 73 -6.10 1.20 -2.73
C ARG A 73 -5.86 1.81 -1.37
N ILE A 74 -4.71 1.52 -0.80
CA ILE A 74 -4.30 2.07 0.49
C ILE A 74 -3.27 3.17 0.29
N HIS A 75 -3.13 4.04 1.29
CA HIS A 75 -2.07 5.04 1.27
C HIS A 75 -0.70 4.35 1.16
N PRO A 76 0.23 4.85 0.32
CA PRO A 76 1.52 4.18 0.05
C PRO A 76 2.50 4.22 1.23
N LEU A 77 2.00 4.21 2.46
CA LEU A 77 2.81 4.00 3.65
C LEU A 77 3.41 2.59 3.60
N ALA A 78 4.71 2.51 3.48
CA ALA A 78 5.49 1.27 3.50
C ALA A 78 5.20 0.26 2.37
N GLY A 79 4.58 0.66 1.25
CA GLY A 79 4.39 -0.22 0.09
C GLY A 79 3.44 -1.42 0.31
N GLN A 80 2.53 -1.34 1.25
CA GLN A 80 1.68 -2.47 1.68
C GLN A 80 0.62 -2.90 0.64
N GLY A 81 0.28 -2.07 -0.35
CA GLY A 81 -0.72 -2.39 -1.37
C GLY A 81 -0.37 -3.66 -2.15
N PHE A 82 0.88 -3.82 -2.55
CA PHE A 82 1.34 -5.03 -3.23
C PHE A 82 1.25 -6.28 -2.33
N ASN A 83 1.63 -6.18 -1.07
CA ASN A 83 1.53 -7.29 -0.11
C ASN A 83 0.08 -7.73 0.12
N MET A 84 -0.87 -6.78 0.18
CA MET A 84 -2.30 -7.09 0.22
C MET A 84 -2.73 -7.88 -1.01
N THR A 85 -2.33 -7.45 -2.20
CA THR A 85 -2.66 -8.16 -3.45
C THR A 85 -2.11 -9.58 -3.47
N ILE A 86 -0.87 -9.82 -3.03
CA ILE A 86 -0.30 -11.16 -2.93
C ILE A 86 -1.08 -12.04 -1.93
N ARG A 87 -1.48 -11.49 -0.79
CA ARG A 87 -2.32 -12.20 0.17
C ARG A 87 -3.67 -12.58 -0.44
N ASP A 88 -4.30 -11.67 -1.15
CA ASP A 88 -5.60 -11.88 -1.79
C ASP A 88 -5.51 -12.96 -2.88
N ILE A 89 -4.40 -13.00 -3.65
CA ILE A 89 -4.09 -14.09 -4.61
C ILE A 89 -4.04 -15.43 -3.89
N ASN A 90 -3.33 -15.53 -2.78
CA ASN A 90 -3.23 -16.77 -2.03
C ASN A 90 -4.59 -17.26 -1.52
N VAL A 91 -5.44 -16.36 -1.03
CA VAL A 91 -6.80 -16.71 -0.61
C VAL A 91 -7.62 -17.21 -1.80
N PHE A 92 -7.55 -16.53 -2.94
CA PHE A 92 -8.25 -16.92 -4.15
C PHE A 92 -7.83 -18.31 -4.65
N ILE A 93 -6.52 -18.58 -4.71
CA ILE A 93 -5.97 -19.87 -5.09
C ILE A 93 -6.44 -20.97 -4.14
N ASN A 94 -6.46 -20.72 -2.83
CA ASN A 94 -6.90 -21.70 -1.84
C ASN A 94 -8.38 -22.01 -1.98
N ILE A 95 -9.24 -21.04 -2.28
CA ILE A 95 -10.66 -21.26 -2.54
C ILE A 95 -10.82 -22.19 -3.76
N ILE A 96 -10.11 -21.89 -4.86
CA ILE A 96 -10.17 -22.72 -6.08
C ILE A 96 -9.70 -24.14 -5.80
N LYS A 97 -8.55 -24.31 -5.14
CA LYS A 97 -8.02 -25.63 -4.78
C LYS A 97 -9.01 -26.42 -3.94
N ASN A 98 -9.56 -25.83 -2.90
CA ASN A 98 -10.55 -26.50 -2.04
C ASN A 98 -11.77 -26.98 -2.84
N LYS A 99 -12.27 -26.15 -3.77
CA LYS A 99 -13.39 -26.56 -4.61
C LYS A 99 -13.03 -27.72 -5.53
N ILE A 100 -11.85 -27.70 -6.14
CA ILE A 100 -11.37 -28.80 -6.98
C ILE A 100 -11.24 -30.09 -6.15
N ASP A 101 -10.62 -30.03 -4.99
CA ASP A 101 -10.41 -31.19 -4.11
C ASP A 101 -11.73 -31.81 -3.62
N LEU A 102 -12.75 -30.98 -3.47
CA LEU A 102 -14.10 -31.43 -3.08
C LEU A 102 -15.02 -31.78 -4.26
N GLY A 103 -14.55 -31.66 -5.50
CA GLY A 103 -15.36 -31.89 -6.70
C GLY A 103 -16.50 -30.88 -6.88
N LEU A 104 -16.36 -29.67 -6.30
CA LEU A 104 -17.36 -28.61 -6.39
C LEU A 104 -17.15 -27.76 -7.66
N PRO A 105 -18.22 -27.17 -8.21
CA PRO A 105 -18.10 -26.33 -9.40
C PRO A 105 -17.31 -25.04 -9.10
N ILE A 106 -16.52 -24.62 -10.11
CA ILE A 106 -15.86 -23.32 -10.12
C ILE A 106 -16.79 -22.32 -10.82
N ASP A 107 -17.69 -21.74 -10.06
CA ASP A 107 -18.69 -20.78 -10.52
C ASP A 107 -18.65 -19.47 -9.70
N SER A 108 -19.70 -18.68 -9.75
CA SER A 108 -19.82 -17.42 -9.02
C SER A 108 -19.71 -17.56 -7.50
N SER A 109 -19.85 -18.76 -6.95
CA SER A 109 -19.63 -19.01 -5.52
C SER A 109 -18.19 -18.78 -5.08
N VAL A 110 -17.23 -18.93 -6.00
CA VAL A 110 -15.81 -18.54 -5.76
C VAL A 110 -15.71 -17.05 -5.42
N ASN A 111 -16.42 -16.20 -6.17
CA ASN A 111 -16.40 -14.75 -5.97
C ASN A 111 -17.03 -14.38 -4.61
N TYR A 112 -18.12 -15.02 -4.25
CA TYR A 112 -18.78 -14.84 -2.96
C TYR A 112 -17.86 -15.25 -1.79
N GLU A 113 -17.24 -16.42 -1.88
CA GLU A 113 -16.30 -16.89 -0.85
C GLU A 113 -15.08 -15.99 -0.72
N PHE A 114 -14.55 -15.49 -1.84
CA PHE A 114 -13.45 -14.55 -1.87
C PHE A 114 -13.83 -13.24 -1.14
N GLU A 115 -14.96 -12.63 -1.48
CA GLU A 115 -15.43 -11.42 -0.79
C GLU A 115 -15.64 -11.69 0.71
N LYS A 116 -16.31 -12.77 1.07
CA LYS A 116 -16.58 -13.15 2.47
C LYS A 116 -15.30 -13.30 3.29
N ASN A 117 -14.27 -13.91 2.74
CA ASN A 117 -13.01 -14.16 3.44
C ASN A 117 -12.13 -12.91 3.61
N LEU A 118 -12.23 -11.97 2.68
CA LEU A 118 -11.28 -10.84 2.61
C LEU A 118 -11.86 -9.50 3.01
N LYS A 119 -13.14 -9.26 2.75
CA LYS A 119 -13.75 -7.93 2.89
C LYS A 119 -13.53 -7.31 4.26
N HIS A 120 -13.80 -8.06 5.30
CA HIS A 120 -13.62 -7.58 6.67
C HIS A 120 -12.15 -7.33 7.01
N LYS A 121 -11.27 -8.23 6.62
CA LYS A 121 -9.83 -8.13 6.85
C LYS A 121 -9.22 -6.93 6.11
N ASN A 122 -9.59 -6.75 4.85
CA ASN A 122 -9.13 -5.63 4.03
C ASN A 122 -9.64 -4.30 4.57
N TYR A 123 -10.90 -4.25 5.03
CA TYR A 123 -11.47 -3.05 5.64
C TYR A 123 -10.73 -2.64 6.91
N ILE A 124 -10.48 -3.58 7.83
CA ILE A 124 -9.74 -3.31 9.07
C ILE A 124 -8.32 -2.85 8.74
N PHE A 125 -7.64 -3.55 7.83
CA PHE A 125 -6.27 -3.23 7.47
C PHE A 125 -6.15 -1.83 6.86
N SER A 126 -7.01 -1.48 5.91
CA SER A 126 -7.01 -0.16 5.27
C SER A 126 -7.29 0.96 6.26
N ASN A 127 -8.30 0.81 7.12
CA ASN A 127 -8.60 1.80 8.15
C ASN A 127 -7.45 1.96 9.16
N THR A 128 -6.73 0.88 9.46
CA THR A 128 -5.55 0.97 10.32
C THR A 128 -4.44 1.80 9.67
N ILE A 129 -4.20 1.63 8.37
CA ILE A 129 -3.21 2.43 7.63
C ILE A 129 -3.63 3.90 7.58
N ASP A 130 -4.90 4.18 7.28
CA ASP A 130 -5.44 5.55 7.24
C ASP A 130 -5.37 6.19 8.63
N PHE A 131 -5.69 5.46 9.69
CA PHE A 131 -5.56 5.92 11.07
C PHE A 131 -4.11 6.29 11.42
N VAL A 132 -3.14 5.46 11.05
CA VAL A 132 -1.71 5.76 11.27
C VAL A 132 -1.31 7.05 10.56
N GLN A 133 -1.77 7.24 9.33
CA GLN A 133 -1.50 8.46 8.57
C GLN A 133 -2.10 9.70 9.25
N GLU A 134 -3.38 9.64 9.65
CA GLU A 134 -4.06 10.75 10.33
C GLU A 134 -3.39 11.07 11.66
N PHE A 135 -2.96 10.05 12.39
CA PHE A 135 -2.25 10.18 13.64
C PHE A 135 -0.95 11.00 13.50
N PHE A 136 -0.13 10.70 12.50
CA PHE A 136 1.09 11.48 12.22
C PHE A 136 0.78 12.88 11.66
N ASN A 137 -0.31 13.05 10.92
CA ASN A 137 -0.76 14.37 10.48
C ASN A 137 -1.19 15.26 11.66
N PHE A 138 -1.87 14.68 12.63
CA PHE A 138 -2.28 15.36 13.86
C PHE A 138 -1.06 15.78 14.70
N GLU A 139 -0.08 14.91 14.86
CA GLU A 139 1.18 15.22 15.54
C GLU A 139 1.90 16.43 14.91
N ARG A 140 1.94 16.47 13.58
CA ARG A 140 2.52 17.60 12.82
C ARG A 140 1.76 18.91 13.07
N LYS A 141 0.43 18.87 13.13
CA LYS A 141 -0.40 20.06 13.38
C LYS A 141 -0.18 20.65 14.78
N ILE A 142 0.04 19.80 15.78
CA ILE A 142 0.25 20.23 17.18
C ILE A 142 1.71 20.62 17.42
N ASN A 143 2.61 20.41 16.44
CA ASN A 143 4.06 20.64 16.57
C ASN A 143 4.66 19.93 17.81
N SER A 144 4.12 18.79 18.18
CA SER A 144 4.49 17.99 19.35
C SER A 144 5.13 16.68 18.89
N LYS A 145 6.27 16.33 19.45
CA LYS A 145 6.94 15.03 19.23
C LYS A 145 6.55 13.98 20.27
N PHE A 146 5.49 14.21 21.01
CA PHE A 146 5.08 13.33 22.11
C PHE A 146 4.69 11.94 21.59
N LEU A 147 3.90 11.88 20.52
CA LEU A 147 3.41 10.63 19.93
C LEU A 147 4.55 9.84 19.29
N SER A 148 5.43 10.50 18.53
CA SER A 148 6.62 9.86 17.94
C SER A 148 7.56 9.31 19.03
N LYS A 149 7.71 10.00 20.16
CA LYS A 149 8.47 9.51 21.31
C LYS A 149 7.84 8.26 21.94
N SER A 150 6.51 8.27 22.11
CA SER A 150 5.77 7.14 22.67
C SER A 150 5.91 5.92 21.77
N ILE A 151 5.73 6.04 20.46
CA ILE A 151 5.91 4.96 19.49
C ILE A 151 7.35 4.44 19.51
N LYS A 152 8.35 5.33 19.57
CA LYS A 152 9.77 4.93 19.67
C LYS A 152 10.05 4.14 20.94
N THR A 153 9.40 4.49 22.03
CA THR A 153 9.55 3.79 23.33
C THR A 153 8.87 2.42 23.29
N ILE A 154 7.66 2.35 22.74
CA ILE A 154 6.90 1.11 22.56
C ILE A 154 7.63 0.18 21.57
N GLY A 155 8.16 0.72 20.46
CA GLY A 155 8.89 -0.03 19.45
C GLY A 155 10.24 -0.62 19.93
N LYS A 156 10.76 -0.15 21.06
CA LYS A 156 11.93 -0.76 21.70
C LYS A 156 11.59 -2.06 22.46
N ASN A 157 10.31 -2.31 22.71
CA ASN A 157 9.89 -3.55 23.35
C ASN A 157 9.92 -4.70 22.32
N PRO A 158 10.73 -5.77 22.52
CA PRO A 158 10.88 -6.84 21.55
C PRO A 158 9.55 -7.54 21.21
N SER A 159 8.66 -7.68 22.17
CA SER A 159 7.35 -8.32 21.99
C SER A 159 6.43 -7.49 21.09
N VAL A 160 6.40 -6.19 21.33
CA VAL A 160 5.61 -5.25 20.51
C VAL A 160 6.16 -5.17 19.09
N ASN A 161 7.48 -5.06 18.95
CA ASN A 161 8.14 -5.02 17.64
C ASN A 161 7.85 -6.29 16.83
N LYS A 162 7.87 -7.46 17.47
CA LYS A 162 7.53 -8.74 16.83
C LYS A 162 6.07 -8.78 16.32
N ILE A 163 5.14 -8.20 17.09
CA ILE A 163 3.73 -8.06 16.64
C ILE A 163 3.64 -7.15 15.43
N PHE A 164 4.27 -5.97 15.46
CA PHE A 164 4.25 -5.06 14.34
C PHE A 164 4.90 -5.65 13.08
N THR A 165 6.03 -6.34 13.21
CA THR A 165 6.68 -7.04 12.10
C THR A 165 5.76 -8.10 11.52
N LYS A 166 5.14 -8.92 12.37
CA LYS A 166 4.18 -9.95 11.91
C LYS A 166 2.99 -9.34 11.17
N ILE A 167 2.43 -8.24 11.68
CA ILE A 167 1.33 -7.52 11.01
C ILE A 167 1.80 -6.93 9.67
N ALA A 168 3.02 -6.40 9.60
CA ALA A 168 3.58 -5.85 8.36
C ALA A 168 3.82 -6.94 7.30
N ASP A 169 4.31 -8.10 7.70
CA ASP A 169 4.66 -9.20 6.78
C ASP A 169 3.44 -10.02 6.36
N GLN A 170 2.52 -10.28 7.27
CA GLN A 170 1.41 -11.23 7.07
C GLN A 170 0.03 -10.56 7.06
N GLY A 171 -0.06 -9.26 7.38
CA GLY A 171 -1.32 -8.60 7.67
C GLY A 171 -1.93 -9.07 8.99
N PHE A 172 -3.17 -8.65 9.26
CA PHE A 172 -3.92 -9.18 10.40
C PHE A 172 -4.36 -10.62 10.08
N VAL A 173 -3.66 -11.60 10.63
CA VAL A 173 -4.08 -13.00 10.65
C VAL A 173 -4.91 -13.19 11.91
N PHE A 174 -6.22 -13.22 11.76
CA PHE A 174 -7.17 -13.67 12.78
C PHE A 174 -7.62 -15.09 12.45
#